data_5241442e6d5c5befeb677b1f4b21da6c
#
_entry.id   5241442e6d5c5befeb677b1f4b21da6c
#
_cell.length_a   1.000
_cell.length_b   1.000
_cell.length_c   1.000
_cell.angle_alpha   90.00
_cell.angle_beta   90.00
_cell.angle_gamma   90.00
#
_symmetry.space_group_name_H-M   'P 1'
#
loop_
_entity.id
_entity.type
_entity.pdbx_description
1 polymer ?
#
loop_
_entity_poly.entity_id
_entity_poly.type
_entity_poly.pdbx_seq_one_letter_code
_entity_poly.pdbx_strand_id
1 'polypeptide(L)'
;MTLQERFLRYVKINTTSDENGQGCPSAACEWELARLLADEMRAMGVSNVRLDAHAYVYGEIPANCEHAPAIGLIAHMDTVDAVPGRAFHPRVVEYQGGDICLNAEKGIVLSEKDFPELSQRRGKRLIVTDGTTVLGADDKAGVAEIMTLCERVLQDGSIRHGKICIGFTPDEEIGSGADLFDVPAFGADFAYTVDGGEINELEYENFNAASAKVMVHGRNIHPGSAKNRMKHAARIAMEFNAMLPVQEKPEYTEGYEGFYHLTAIRGGTDGARLSFMGLPCPNLGTGGANCHGIYEYAAVEDMEKMVDILLDIVRA
;
A
#
# COMPACT_ATOMS: atom_id res chain seq x y z
N MET A 1 -19.30 -2.09 12.88
CA MET A 1 -18.00 -1.50 13.36
C MET A 1 -17.79 -0.22 12.58
N THR A 2 -17.26 0.86 13.22
CA THR A 2 -16.91 2.07 12.44
C THR A 2 -15.66 1.84 11.60
N LEU A 3 -15.50 2.61 10.52
CA LEU A 3 -14.29 2.58 9.68
C LEU A 3 -13.02 2.80 10.52
N GLN A 4 -13.02 3.81 11.39
CA GLN A 4 -11.89 4.10 12.27
C GLN A 4 -11.54 2.93 13.19
N GLU A 5 -12.53 2.26 13.79
CA GLU A 5 -12.30 1.08 14.65
C GLU A 5 -11.73 -0.08 13.87
N ARG A 6 -12.23 -0.30 12.64
CA ARG A 6 -11.76 -1.35 11.72
C ARG A 6 -10.30 -1.11 11.34
N PHE A 7 -9.98 0.08 10.88
CA PHE A 7 -8.61 0.46 10.51
C PHE A 7 -7.64 0.33 11.70
N LEU A 8 -8.01 0.87 12.88
CA LEU A 8 -7.19 0.74 14.11
C LEU A 8 -6.98 -0.72 14.55
N ARG A 9 -7.89 -1.62 14.19
CA ARG A 9 -7.73 -3.06 14.42
C ARG A 9 -6.72 -3.67 13.46
N TYR A 10 -6.78 -3.33 12.17
CA TYR A 10 -5.93 -3.91 11.15
C TYR A 10 -4.49 -3.44 11.26
N VAL A 11 -4.24 -2.16 11.49
CA VAL A 11 -2.87 -1.62 11.62
C VAL A 11 -2.11 -2.14 12.83
N LYS A 12 -2.76 -2.74 13.81
CA LYS A 12 -2.10 -3.38 14.95
C LYS A 12 -1.53 -4.76 14.64
N ILE A 13 -1.93 -5.37 13.53
CA ILE A 13 -1.44 -6.66 13.09
C ILE A 13 -0.17 -6.43 12.26
N ASN A 14 0.91 -7.09 12.65
CA ASN A 14 2.13 -7.08 11.84
C ASN A 14 1.92 -7.89 10.56
N THR A 15 2.15 -7.26 9.42
CA THR A 15 2.06 -7.91 8.09
C THR A 15 3.24 -7.52 7.20
N THR A 16 4.38 -7.20 7.79
CA THR A 16 5.56 -6.80 7.03
C THR A 16 6.01 -7.93 6.11
N SER A 17 6.06 -7.65 4.80
CA SER A 17 6.59 -8.55 3.78
C SER A 17 8.11 -8.65 3.85
N ASP A 18 8.68 -9.76 3.34
CA ASP A 18 10.12 -10.03 3.35
C ASP A 18 10.66 -10.12 1.91
N GLU A 19 11.41 -9.12 1.48
CA GLU A 19 12.05 -9.10 0.15
C GLU A 19 12.94 -10.33 -0.13
N ASN A 20 13.44 -10.99 0.92
CA ASN A 20 14.28 -12.19 0.80
C ASN A 20 13.49 -13.48 1.06
N GLY A 21 12.18 -13.37 1.35
CA GLY A 21 11.29 -14.49 1.58
C GLY A 21 11.22 -15.44 0.40
N GLN A 22 10.98 -16.71 0.67
CA GLN A 22 10.82 -17.74 -0.35
C GLN A 22 9.36 -18.21 -0.38
N GLY A 23 8.65 -17.87 -1.43
CA GLY A 23 7.24 -18.25 -1.59
C GLY A 23 6.28 -17.08 -1.47
N CYS A 24 5.00 -17.37 -1.39
CA CYS A 24 3.91 -16.40 -1.23
C CYS A 24 2.91 -16.96 -0.19
N PRO A 25 2.59 -16.20 0.88
CA PRO A 25 3.19 -14.91 1.20
C PRO A 25 4.67 -15.04 1.58
N SER A 26 5.41 -13.96 1.39
CA SER A 26 6.86 -13.90 1.69
C SER A 26 7.13 -14.01 3.19
N ALA A 27 6.19 -13.54 4.01
CA ALA A 27 6.28 -13.54 5.46
C ALA A 27 5.06 -14.23 6.12
N ALA A 28 5.34 -15.10 7.09
CA ALA A 28 4.27 -15.83 7.79
C ALA A 28 3.32 -14.93 8.59
N CYS A 29 3.72 -13.71 8.93
CA CYS A 29 2.89 -12.76 9.69
C CYS A 29 1.67 -12.27 8.88
N GLU A 30 1.73 -12.25 7.56
CA GLU A 30 0.62 -11.84 6.70
C GLU A 30 -0.62 -12.71 6.85
N TRP A 31 -0.44 -14.00 7.18
CA TRP A 31 -1.54 -14.93 7.43
C TRP A 31 -2.49 -14.49 8.54
N GLU A 32 -2.03 -13.69 9.51
CA GLU A 32 -2.88 -13.27 10.62
C GLU A 32 -4.00 -12.35 10.13
N LEU A 33 -3.65 -11.32 9.34
CA LEU A 33 -4.64 -10.42 8.76
C LEU A 33 -5.51 -11.13 7.71
N ALA A 34 -4.92 -11.96 6.86
CA ALA A 34 -5.66 -12.70 5.84
C ALA A 34 -6.78 -13.57 6.45
N ARG A 35 -6.50 -14.30 7.53
CA ARG A 35 -7.51 -15.08 8.26
C ARG A 35 -8.57 -14.20 8.89
N LEU A 36 -8.15 -13.10 9.54
CA LEU A 36 -9.07 -12.16 10.15
C LEU A 36 -10.07 -11.60 9.11
N LEU A 37 -9.58 -11.18 7.94
CA LEU A 37 -10.42 -10.63 6.87
C LEU A 37 -11.39 -11.69 6.32
N ALA A 38 -10.91 -12.89 6.07
CA ALA A 38 -11.76 -13.98 5.61
C ALA A 38 -12.88 -14.29 6.62
N ASP A 39 -12.57 -14.31 7.91
CA ASP A 39 -13.55 -14.59 8.95
C ASP A 39 -14.54 -13.42 9.13
N GLU A 40 -14.07 -12.18 9.05
CA GLU A 40 -14.91 -10.98 9.12
C GLU A 40 -15.87 -10.90 7.91
N MET A 41 -15.37 -11.18 6.70
CA MET A 41 -16.21 -11.26 5.48
C MET A 41 -17.33 -12.33 5.63
N ARG A 42 -17.00 -13.52 6.12
CA ARG A 42 -17.99 -14.57 6.39
C ARG A 42 -19.03 -14.13 7.41
N ALA A 43 -18.58 -13.49 8.49
CA ALA A 43 -19.48 -13.00 9.54
C ALA A 43 -20.43 -11.90 9.05
N MET A 44 -19.99 -11.07 8.09
CA MET A 44 -20.82 -10.04 7.45
C MET A 44 -21.83 -10.63 6.43
N GLY A 45 -21.62 -11.85 5.96
CA GLY A 45 -22.48 -12.48 4.95
C GLY A 45 -21.98 -12.30 3.51
N VAL A 46 -20.71 -11.93 3.31
CA VAL A 46 -20.08 -11.97 1.98
C VAL A 46 -20.08 -13.39 1.46
N SER A 47 -20.44 -13.57 0.19
CA SER A 47 -20.55 -14.86 -0.46
C SER A 47 -19.20 -15.34 -1.00
N ASN A 48 -19.06 -16.66 -1.17
CA ASN A 48 -17.90 -17.31 -1.79
C ASN A 48 -16.54 -16.89 -1.19
N VAL A 49 -16.50 -16.64 0.13
CA VAL A 49 -15.27 -16.24 0.81
C VAL A 49 -14.23 -17.37 0.77
N ARG A 50 -13.14 -17.12 0.09
CA ARG A 50 -12.00 -18.03 -0.07
C ARG A 50 -10.73 -17.38 0.44
N LEU A 51 -10.02 -18.08 1.31
CA LEU A 51 -8.61 -17.81 1.66
C LEU A 51 -7.80 -18.94 1.03
N ASP A 52 -6.93 -18.62 0.10
CA ASP A 52 -6.19 -19.63 -0.64
C ASP A 52 -4.86 -20.03 0.02
N ALA A 53 -4.08 -20.89 -0.65
CA ALA A 53 -2.80 -21.40 -0.12
C ALA A 53 -1.67 -20.37 -0.13
N HIS A 54 -1.91 -19.21 -0.72
CA HIS A 54 -0.94 -18.11 -0.87
C HIS A 54 -1.37 -16.85 -0.13
N ALA A 55 -2.31 -16.98 0.82
CA ALA A 55 -2.88 -15.90 1.63
C ALA A 55 -3.73 -14.86 0.86
N TYR A 56 -4.04 -15.07 -0.41
CA TYR A 56 -5.04 -14.23 -1.07
C TYR A 56 -6.41 -14.47 -0.46
N VAL A 57 -7.13 -13.37 -0.20
CA VAL A 57 -8.50 -13.43 0.32
C VAL A 57 -9.46 -12.94 -0.76
N TYR A 58 -10.43 -13.76 -1.11
CA TYR A 58 -11.45 -13.43 -2.10
C TYR A 58 -12.84 -13.52 -1.49
N GLY A 59 -13.76 -12.74 -2.04
CA GLY A 59 -15.18 -12.83 -1.74
C GLY A 59 -16.00 -12.09 -2.76
N GLU A 60 -17.32 -12.26 -2.70
CA GLU A 60 -18.22 -11.54 -3.60
C GLU A 60 -19.54 -11.17 -2.92
N ILE A 61 -20.13 -10.07 -3.37
CA ILE A 61 -21.51 -9.71 -3.08
C ILE A 61 -22.28 -9.87 -4.39
N PRO A 62 -23.25 -10.80 -4.46
CA PRO A 62 -24.03 -11.05 -5.68
C PRO A 62 -24.80 -9.82 -6.13
N ALA A 63 -24.92 -9.60 -7.44
CA ALA A 63 -25.70 -8.51 -8.00
C ALA A 63 -27.15 -8.53 -7.49
N ASN A 64 -27.71 -7.37 -7.22
CA ASN A 64 -29.12 -7.21 -6.89
C ASN A 64 -29.90 -6.43 -7.97
N CYS A 65 -29.24 -6.14 -9.10
CA CYS A 65 -29.86 -5.58 -10.30
C CYS A 65 -29.34 -6.26 -11.57
N GLU A 66 -30.11 -6.16 -12.65
CA GLU A 66 -29.75 -6.72 -13.96
C GLU A 66 -28.89 -5.70 -14.75
N HIS A 67 -28.04 -6.23 -15.65
CA HIS A 67 -27.24 -5.47 -16.62
C HIS A 67 -26.16 -4.55 -16.05
N ALA A 68 -25.88 -4.59 -14.75
CA ALA A 68 -24.74 -3.89 -14.18
C ALA A 68 -23.46 -4.73 -14.29
N PRO A 69 -22.30 -4.10 -14.52
CA PRO A 69 -21.03 -4.83 -14.60
C PRO A 69 -20.61 -5.45 -13.27
N ALA A 70 -19.76 -6.46 -13.34
CA ALA A 70 -19.08 -7.00 -12.18
C ALA A 70 -17.84 -6.13 -11.89
N ILE A 71 -17.81 -5.49 -10.73
CA ILE A 71 -16.73 -4.58 -10.33
C ILE A 71 -15.86 -5.23 -9.26
N GLY A 72 -14.55 -5.23 -9.49
CA GLY A 72 -13.56 -5.67 -8.50
C GLY A 72 -13.07 -4.51 -7.63
N LEU A 73 -12.87 -4.78 -6.33
CA LEU A 73 -12.19 -3.90 -5.40
C LEU A 73 -11.05 -4.67 -4.76
N ILE A 74 -9.84 -4.14 -4.84
CA ILE A 74 -8.60 -4.83 -4.44
C ILE A 74 -7.77 -3.90 -3.56
N ALA A 75 -7.18 -4.44 -2.50
CA ALA A 75 -6.24 -3.76 -1.61
C ALA A 75 -5.18 -4.74 -1.13
N HIS A 76 -3.97 -4.26 -0.80
CA HIS A 76 -2.96 -5.15 -0.26
C HIS A 76 -2.94 -5.19 1.27
N MET A 77 -2.50 -6.31 1.83
CA MET A 77 -2.50 -6.55 3.27
C MET A 77 -1.15 -6.31 3.91
N ASP A 78 -0.08 -6.50 3.15
CA ASP A 78 1.28 -6.38 3.66
C ASP A 78 1.69 -4.93 3.88
N THR A 79 2.81 -4.74 4.53
CA THR A 79 3.44 -3.44 4.77
C THR A 79 4.92 -3.52 4.47
N VAL A 80 5.48 -2.39 4.04
CA VAL A 80 6.90 -2.27 3.73
C VAL A 80 7.80 -2.55 4.95
N ASP A 81 8.97 -3.16 4.71
CA ASP A 81 10.02 -3.34 5.72
C ASP A 81 11.00 -2.15 5.77
N ALA A 82 10.46 -0.93 5.85
CA ALA A 82 11.27 0.30 5.91
C ALA A 82 11.64 0.69 7.34
N VAL A 83 10.88 0.27 8.34
CA VAL A 83 11.10 0.57 9.75
C VAL A 83 11.15 -0.73 10.56
N PRO A 84 12.18 -0.95 11.38
CA PRO A 84 12.42 -2.25 12.02
C PRO A 84 11.46 -2.57 13.17
N GLY A 85 10.66 -1.62 13.64
CA GLY A 85 9.69 -1.83 14.72
C GLY A 85 8.56 -2.79 14.31
N ARG A 86 8.08 -3.58 15.25
CA ARG A 86 6.97 -4.54 15.04
C ARG A 86 5.87 -4.43 16.09
N ALA A 87 5.98 -3.44 16.98
CA ALA A 87 4.95 -3.13 17.98
C ALA A 87 4.23 -1.85 17.56
N PHE A 88 3.06 -2.00 16.99
CA PHE A 88 2.28 -0.90 16.41
C PHE A 88 1.44 -0.20 17.48
N HIS A 89 1.64 1.11 17.64
CA HIS A 89 0.97 1.95 18.63
C HIS A 89 0.21 3.11 17.94
N PRO A 90 -0.81 2.83 17.11
CA PRO A 90 -1.58 3.87 16.45
C PRO A 90 -2.41 4.66 17.47
N ARG A 91 -2.52 5.96 17.24
CA ARG A 91 -3.40 6.84 18.02
C ARG A 91 -4.11 7.86 17.15
N VAL A 92 -5.27 8.29 17.60
CA VAL A 92 -6.05 9.35 16.95
C VAL A 92 -5.67 10.70 17.51
N VAL A 93 -5.49 11.69 16.64
CA VAL A 93 -5.18 13.08 16.98
C VAL A 93 -6.21 13.98 16.32
N GLU A 94 -6.90 14.80 17.11
CA GLU A 94 -7.73 15.91 16.64
C GLU A 94 -6.79 17.02 16.15
N TYR A 95 -6.56 17.10 14.84
CA TYR A 95 -5.55 17.99 14.29
C TYR A 95 -6.07 19.40 14.07
N GLN A 96 -5.51 20.36 14.79
CA GLN A 96 -5.90 21.77 14.73
C GLN A 96 -4.80 22.65 14.04
N GLY A 97 -3.74 22.04 13.57
CA GLY A 97 -2.59 22.69 12.96
C GLY A 97 -1.35 22.64 13.85
N GLY A 98 -0.20 22.92 13.26
CA GLY A 98 1.11 22.85 13.89
C GLY A 98 1.68 21.43 13.93
N ASP A 99 2.76 21.28 14.65
CA ASP A 99 3.50 20.03 14.72
C ASP A 99 2.81 18.99 15.61
N ILE A 100 2.89 17.71 15.23
CA ILE A 100 2.40 16.59 16.03
C ILE A 100 3.58 15.85 16.65
N CYS A 101 3.73 15.91 17.98
CA CYS A 101 4.72 15.10 18.68
C CYS A 101 4.31 13.61 18.61
N LEU A 102 5.00 12.81 17.81
CA LEU A 102 4.78 11.37 17.71
C LEU A 102 5.36 10.65 18.93
N ASN A 103 6.60 11.00 19.29
CA ASN A 103 7.31 10.39 20.42
C ASN A 103 8.19 11.40 21.12
N ALA A 104 7.80 11.80 22.33
CA ALA A 104 8.54 12.82 23.10
C ALA A 104 9.91 12.32 23.58
N GLU A 105 10.01 11.03 23.95
CA GLU A 105 11.26 10.45 24.46
C GLU A 105 12.33 10.34 23.36
N LYS A 106 11.91 10.07 22.13
CA LYS A 106 12.80 9.95 20.96
C LYS A 106 12.91 11.25 20.16
N GLY A 107 12.18 12.30 20.54
CA GLY A 107 12.15 13.57 19.83
C GLY A 107 11.57 13.46 18.41
N ILE A 108 10.68 12.52 18.15
CA ILE A 108 10.06 12.34 16.84
C ILE A 108 8.85 13.24 16.71
N VAL A 109 8.86 14.12 15.71
CA VAL A 109 7.82 15.13 15.48
C VAL A 109 7.45 15.11 14.00
N LEU A 110 6.16 14.95 13.70
CA LEU A 110 5.59 15.19 12.38
C LEU A 110 5.34 16.69 12.27
N SER A 111 6.15 17.37 11.46
CA SER A 111 6.23 18.84 11.41
C SER A 111 5.59 19.40 10.14
N GLU A 112 4.77 20.45 10.24
CA GLU A 112 4.26 21.18 9.08
C GLU A 112 5.38 21.80 8.21
N LYS A 113 6.56 22.02 8.79
CA LYS A 113 7.70 22.55 8.05
C LYS A 113 8.27 21.52 7.08
N ASP A 114 8.35 20.26 7.51
CA ASP A 114 8.92 19.17 6.73
C ASP A 114 7.85 18.52 5.81
N PHE A 115 6.58 18.59 6.23
CA PHE A 115 5.41 18.07 5.53
C PHE A 115 4.33 19.16 5.40
N PRO A 116 4.46 20.11 4.46
CA PRO A 116 3.54 21.27 4.34
C PRO A 116 2.08 20.90 4.05
N GLU A 117 1.84 19.75 3.40
CA GLU A 117 0.53 19.21 3.11
C GLU A 117 -0.29 18.90 4.39
N LEU A 118 0.38 18.66 5.51
CA LEU A 118 -0.25 18.45 6.81
C LEU A 118 -1.18 19.62 7.18
N SER A 119 -0.83 20.84 6.80
CA SER A 119 -1.65 22.03 7.05
C SER A 119 -3.06 21.95 6.44
N GLN A 120 -3.23 21.18 5.37
CA GLN A 120 -4.53 20.96 4.71
C GLN A 120 -5.45 20.01 5.49
N ARG A 121 -4.91 19.33 6.51
CA ARG A 121 -5.65 18.39 7.35
C ARG A 121 -6.26 19.02 8.60
N ARG A 122 -6.19 20.35 8.76
CA ARG A 122 -6.76 21.05 9.92
C ARG A 122 -8.25 20.78 10.06
N GLY A 123 -8.68 20.48 11.28
CA GLY A 123 -10.06 20.13 11.62
C GLY A 123 -10.38 18.65 11.39
N LYS A 124 -9.44 17.84 10.93
CA LYS A 124 -9.61 16.39 10.75
C LYS A 124 -9.02 15.59 11.90
N ARG A 125 -9.50 14.37 12.04
CA ARG A 125 -8.92 13.35 12.91
C ARG A 125 -7.84 12.61 12.13
N LEU A 126 -6.61 12.65 12.62
CA LEU A 126 -5.49 11.93 12.03
C LEU A 126 -5.16 10.70 12.88
N ILE A 127 -5.01 9.56 12.23
CA ILE A 127 -4.42 8.37 12.85
C ILE A 127 -2.95 8.40 12.51
N VAL A 128 -2.10 8.34 13.54
CA VAL A 128 -0.64 8.42 13.44
C VAL A 128 0.00 7.27 14.20
N THR A 129 1.23 6.91 13.84
CA THR A 129 2.09 6.01 14.62
C THR A 129 2.80 6.75 15.76
N ASP A 130 3.50 6.02 16.62
CA ASP A 130 4.41 6.60 17.64
C ASP A 130 5.83 6.88 17.07
N GLY A 131 6.02 6.74 15.78
CA GLY A 131 7.31 6.93 15.10
C GLY A 131 8.32 5.80 15.32
N THR A 132 7.90 4.64 15.85
CA THR A 132 8.75 3.46 15.98
C THR A 132 8.49 2.38 14.94
N THR A 133 7.38 2.52 14.23
CA THR A 133 6.95 1.68 13.09
C THR A 133 6.41 2.55 11.98
N VAL A 134 6.17 1.99 10.80
CA VAL A 134 5.17 2.54 9.86
C VAL A 134 3.78 2.50 10.52
N LEU A 135 2.82 3.25 10.01
CA LEU A 135 1.43 3.09 10.42
C LEU A 135 0.79 1.89 9.72
N GLY A 136 1.11 1.69 8.45
CA GLY A 136 0.51 0.71 7.56
C GLY A 136 -0.85 1.18 7.03
N ALA A 137 -1.01 2.50 6.84
CA ALA A 137 -2.14 3.05 6.10
C ALA A 137 -2.09 2.60 4.63
N ASP A 138 -0.92 2.49 4.10
CA ASP A 138 -0.57 1.80 2.89
C ASP A 138 -0.38 0.30 3.20
N ASP A 139 -1.35 -0.65 2.86
CA ASP A 139 -2.67 -0.27 2.30
C ASP A 139 -3.83 -0.81 3.16
N LYS A 140 -3.64 -0.88 4.49
CA LYS A 140 -4.74 -1.27 5.38
C LYS A 140 -5.87 -0.23 5.45
N ALA A 141 -5.65 0.99 4.90
CA ALA A 141 -6.72 1.95 4.72
C ALA A 141 -7.69 1.46 3.65
N GLY A 142 -7.21 1.11 2.47
CA GLY A 142 -8.03 0.53 1.41
C GLY A 142 -8.72 -0.76 1.84
N VAL A 143 -8.02 -1.64 2.57
CA VAL A 143 -8.64 -2.83 3.18
C VAL A 143 -9.82 -2.45 4.07
N ALA A 144 -9.67 -1.47 4.97
CA ALA A 144 -10.73 -1.04 5.88
C ALA A 144 -11.90 -0.37 5.16
N GLU A 145 -11.62 0.38 4.10
CA GLU A 145 -12.61 1.06 3.26
C GLU A 145 -13.46 0.06 2.49
N ILE A 146 -12.82 -0.90 1.82
CA ILE A 146 -13.52 -1.99 1.10
C ILE A 146 -14.39 -2.80 2.06
N MET A 147 -13.87 -3.17 3.22
CA MET A 147 -14.63 -3.92 4.22
C MET A 147 -15.80 -3.13 4.79
N THR A 148 -15.67 -1.80 4.89
CA THR A 148 -16.74 -0.92 5.36
C THR A 148 -17.81 -0.73 4.28
N LEU A 149 -17.40 -0.62 3.01
CA LEU A 149 -18.31 -0.66 1.86
C LEU A 149 -19.15 -1.95 1.89
N CYS A 150 -18.50 -3.12 2.02
CA CYS A 150 -19.19 -4.42 2.06
C CYS A 150 -20.26 -4.44 3.16
N GLU A 151 -19.92 -3.98 4.36
CA GLU A 151 -20.86 -3.91 5.47
C GLU A 151 -22.06 -3.02 5.15
N ARG A 152 -21.83 -1.83 4.57
CA ARG A 152 -22.91 -0.89 4.19
C ARG A 152 -23.81 -1.47 3.11
N VAL A 153 -23.25 -2.06 2.05
CA VAL A 153 -24.02 -2.66 0.95
C VAL A 153 -24.85 -3.84 1.43
N LEU A 154 -24.31 -4.69 2.29
CA LEU A 154 -25.04 -5.85 2.83
C LEU A 154 -26.14 -5.47 3.84
N GLN A 155 -25.98 -4.35 4.55
CA GLN A 155 -26.98 -3.87 5.51
C GLN A 155 -28.09 -3.04 4.87
N ASP A 156 -27.81 -2.37 3.75
CA ASP A 156 -28.79 -1.52 3.04
C ASP A 156 -29.19 -2.14 1.70
N GLY A 157 -30.19 -2.97 1.70
CA GLY A 157 -30.73 -3.60 0.49
C GLY A 157 -31.34 -2.63 -0.54
N SER A 158 -31.41 -1.33 -0.25
CA SER A 158 -31.82 -0.29 -1.20
C SER A 158 -30.71 0.13 -2.16
N ILE A 159 -29.45 -0.14 -1.82
CA ILE A 159 -28.30 0.12 -2.68
C ILE A 159 -28.34 -0.87 -3.86
N ARG A 160 -28.57 -0.34 -5.07
CA ARG A 160 -28.60 -1.14 -6.30
C ARG A 160 -27.18 -1.28 -6.83
N HIS A 161 -26.73 -2.51 -7.09
CA HIS A 161 -25.37 -2.79 -7.55
C HIS A 161 -25.28 -4.05 -8.42
N GLY A 162 -24.29 -4.08 -9.30
CA GLY A 162 -23.82 -5.30 -9.99
C GLY A 162 -23.13 -6.26 -9.02
N LYS A 163 -22.48 -7.28 -9.55
CA LYS A 163 -21.63 -8.15 -8.72
C LYS A 163 -20.42 -7.33 -8.22
N ILE A 164 -20.17 -7.36 -6.91
CA ILE A 164 -18.96 -6.76 -6.31
C ILE A 164 -18.01 -7.91 -5.95
N CYS A 165 -16.84 -7.92 -6.58
CA CYS A 165 -15.76 -8.85 -6.30
C CYS A 165 -14.75 -8.21 -5.36
N ILE A 166 -14.37 -8.89 -4.29
CA ILE A 166 -13.42 -8.39 -3.29
C ILE A 166 -12.16 -9.24 -3.36
N GLY A 167 -11.00 -8.60 -3.40
CA GLY A 167 -9.70 -9.25 -3.37
C GLY A 167 -8.74 -8.56 -2.41
N PHE A 168 -8.06 -9.33 -1.55
CA PHE A 168 -6.96 -8.81 -0.75
C PHE A 168 -5.70 -9.60 -1.06
N THR A 169 -4.62 -8.88 -1.35
CA THR A 169 -3.34 -9.43 -1.83
C THR A 169 -2.26 -9.39 -0.74
N PRO A 170 -1.37 -10.38 -0.66
CA PRO A 170 -0.11 -10.30 0.07
C PRO A 170 0.99 -9.72 -0.83
N ASP A 171 2.16 -9.40 -0.27
CA ASP A 171 3.43 -9.19 -0.99
C ASP A 171 3.44 -8.05 -2.05
N GLU A 172 2.54 -7.09 -1.97
CA GLU A 172 2.52 -5.93 -2.89
C GLU A 172 3.81 -5.11 -2.76
N GLU A 173 4.21 -4.81 -1.54
CA GLU A 173 5.35 -3.96 -1.19
C GLU A 173 6.72 -4.50 -1.66
N ILE A 174 6.76 -5.78 -2.01
CA ILE A 174 7.91 -6.41 -2.67
C ILE A 174 7.70 -6.64 -4.17
N GLY A 175 6.59 -6.13 -4.72
CA GLY A 175 6.24 -6.18 -6.14
C GLY A 175 5.73 -7.53 -6.63
N SER A 176 5.23 -8.38 -5.76
CA SER A 176 4.72 -9.73 -6.07
C SER A 176 3.23 -9.91 -5.79
N GLY A 177 2.52 -8.85 -5.37
CA GLY A 177 1.14 -8.92 -4.92
C GLY A 177 0.16 -9.51 -5.94
N ALA A 178 0.32 -9.23 -7.21
CA ALA A 178 -0.56 -9.76 -8.25
C ALA A 178 -0.07 -11.07 -8.89
N ASP A 179 1.12 -11.59 -8.56
CA ASP A 179 1.75 -12.68 -9.30
C ASP A 179 0.94 -13.99 -9.34
N LEU A 180 0.27 -14.31 -8.25
CA LEU A 180 -0.58 -15.50 -8.11
C LEU A 180 -2.07 -15.16 -7.98
N PHE A 181 -2.47 -13.92 -8.25
CA PHE A 181 -3.88 -13.52 -8.20
C PHE A 181 -4.69 -14.24 -9.27
N ASP A 182 -5.77 -14.89 -8.86
CA ASP A 182 -6.62 -15.71 -9.74
C ASP A 182 -7.64 -14.82 -10.48
N VAL A 183 -7.18 -14.07 -11.49
CA VAL A 183 -8.01 -13.18 -12.29
C VAL A 183 -9.22 -13.88 -12.89
N PRO A 184 -9.11 -15.07 -13.50
CA PRO A 184 -10.28 -15.79 -14.03
C PRO A 184 -11.33 -16.13 -12.98
N ALA A 185 -10.92 -16.61 -11.79
CA ALA A 185 -11.84 -16.95 -10.72
C ALA A 185 -12.36 -15.72 -9.97
N PHE A 186 -11.65 -14.60 -9.98
CA PHE A 186 -12.11 -13.34 -9.42
C PHE A 186 -13.36 -12.82 -10.14
N GLY A 187 -13.38 -12.92 -11.47
CA GLY A 187 -14.59 -12.79 -12.27
C GLY A 187 -15.22 -11.41 -12.25
N ALA A 188 -14.42 -10.36 -12.17
CA ALA A 188 -14.80 -8.98 -12.39
C ALA A 188 -14.60 -8.59 -13.87
N ASP A 189 -15.44 -7.69 -14.38
CA ASP A 189 -15.26 -7.13 -15.73
C ASP A 189 -14.13 -6.11 -15.77
N PHE A 190 -14.00 -5.35 -14.69
CA PHE A 190 -12.88 -4.45 -14.38
C PHE A 190 -12.78 -4.28 -12.87
N ALA A 191 -11.67 -3.72 -12.41
CA ALA A 191 -11.43 -3.54 -10.97
C ALA A 191 -10.82 -2.16 -10.68
N TYR A 192 -10.74 -1.85 -9.40
CA TYR A 192 -9.95 -0.75 -8.85
C TYR A 192 -9.06 -1.32 -7.75
N THR A 193 -7.79 -0.97 -7.72
CA THR A 193 -7.02 -0.98 -6.49
C THR A 193 -7.40 0.26 -5.68
N VAL A 194 -7.54 0.09 -4.37
CA VAL A 194 -7.83 1.16 -3.42
C VAL A 194 -6.59 1.22 -2.54
N ASP A 195 -5.59 1.97 -2.97
CA ASP A 195 -4.21 1.82 -2.52
C ASP A 195 -3.45 3.15 -2.51
N GLY A 196 -3.01 3.56 -1.32
CA GLY A 196 -2.21 4.75 -1.10
C GLY A 196 -2.80 6.06 -1.62
N GLY A 197 -2.02 7.14 -1.56
CA GLY A 197 -2.33 8.40 -2.23
C GLY A 197 -3.42 9.27 -1.59
N GLU A 198 -3.55 10.47 -2.16
CA GLU A 198 -4.53 11.47 -1.74
C GLU A 198 -5.94 11.10 -2.21
N ILE A 199 -6.93 11.47 -1.42
CA ILE A 199 -8.32 11.33 -1.83
C ILE A 199 -8.61 12.13 -3.11
N ASN A 200 -9.43 11.57 -4.00
CA ASN A 200 -9.77 12.03 -5.35
C ASN A 200 -8.64 11.89 -6.38
N GLU A 201 -7.59 11.18 -6.09
CA GLU A 201 -6.63 10.73 -7.10
C GLU A 201 -7.16 9.48 -7.82
N LEU A 202 -6.96 9.45 -9.12
CA LEU A 202 -7.23 8.31 -9.98
C LEU A 202 -6.01 8.10 -10.88
N GLU A 203 -5.30 7.01 -10.66
CA GLU A 203 -4.16 6.64 -11.48
C GLU A 203 -4.58 5.56 -12.48
N TYR A 204 -4.46 5.86 -13.76
CA TYR A 204 -4.88 4.96 -14.85
C TYR A 204 -3.77 4.74 -15.88
N GLU A 205 -2.59 5.25 -15.62
CA GLU A 205 -1.42 5.09 -16.49
C GLU A 205 -0.37 4.20 -15.82
N ASN A 206 0.26 3.36 -16.62
CA ASN A 206 1.32 2.47 -16.18
C ASN A 206 2.65 2.86 -16.81
N PHE A 207 3.73 2.51 -16.19
CA PHE A 207 5.08 2.65 -16.72
C PHE A 207 5.80 1.30 -16.73
N ASN A 208 6.81 1.17 -17.63
CA ASN A 208 7.69 0.02 -17.63
C ASN A 208 8.86 0.28 -16.67
N ALA A 209 9.12 -0.66 -15.79
CA ALA A 209 10.23 -0.59 -14.85
C ALA A 209 11.08 -1.86 -14.93
N ALA A 210 12.36 -1.70 -14.62
CA ALA A 210 13.30 -2.81 -14.44
C ALA A 210 14.24 -2.48 -13.27
N SER A 211 14.59 -3.47 -12.49
CA SER A 211 15.59 -3.33 -11.44
C SER A 211 16.84 -4.13 -11.77
N ALA A 212 18.00 -3.63 -11.35
CA ALA A 212 19.27 -4.33 -11.45
C ALA A 212 20.04 -4.24 -10.13
N LYS A 213 20.41 -5.38 -9.58
CA LYS A 213 21.25 -5.46 -8.38
C LYS A 213 22.72 -5.54 -8.79
N VAL A 214 23.47 -4.47 -8.58
CA VAL A 214 24.91 -4.42 -8.88
C VAL A 214 25.71 -4.69 -7.63
N MET A 215 26.44 -5.82 -7.59
CA MET A 215 27.30 -6.20 -6.48
C MET A 215 28.76 -5.85 -6.78
N VAL A 216 29.36 -4.95 -6.00
CA VAL A 216 30.74 -4.52 -6.17
C VAL A 216 31.67 -5.24 -5.19
N HIS A 217 32.56 -6.07 -5.71
CA HIS A 217 33.53 -6.81 -4.91
C HIS A 217 34.85 -6.03 -4.74
N GLY A 218 35.11 -5.56 -3.55
CA GLY A 218 36.36 -4.92 -3.17
C GLY A 218 37.41 -5.90 -2.63
N ARG A 219 38.59 -5.34 -2.35
CA ARG A 219 39.65 -6.01 -1.58
C ARG A 219 40.12 -5.08 -0.48
N ASN A 220 39.76 -5.39 0.75
CA ASN A 220 40.21 -4.62 1.90
C ASN A 220 41.66 -4.92 2.25
N ILE A 221 42.46 -3.91 2.55
CA ILE A 221 43.85 -4.02 2.96
C ILE A 221 44.12 -2.91 3.97
N HIS A 222 44.98 -3.16 4.96
CA HIS A 222 45.40 -2.14 5.93
C HIS A 222 45.90 -0.87 5.19
N PRO A 223 45.45 0.36 5.55
CA PRO A 223 45.76 1.58 4.83
C PRO A 223 47.23 1.81 4.56
N GLY A 224 48.12 1.48 5.54
CA GLY A 224 49.56 1.64 5.40
C GLY A 224 50.20 0.70 4.34
N SER A 225 49.47 -0.32 3.84
CA SER A 225 49.93 -1.27 2.83
C SER A 225 49.03 -1.30 1.60
N ALA A 226 48.14 -0.35 1.47
CA ALA A 226 47.04 -0.36 0.48
C ALA A 226 47.49 0.07 -0.92
N LYS A 227 48.58 0.78 -1.07
CA LYS A 227 49.08 1.32 -2.34
C LYS A 227 49.15 0.22 -3.40
N ASN A 228 48.46 0.41 -4.53
CA ASN A 228 48.36 -0.53 -5.66
C ASN A 228 47.82 -1.96 -5.32
N ARG A 229 47.21 -2.13 -4.15
CA ARG A 229 46.72 -3.44 -3.67
C ARG A 229 45.25 -3.41 -3.26
N MET A 230 44.77 -2.33 -2.67
CA MET A 230 43.39 -2.15 -2.25
C MET A 230 42.48 -1.94 -3.47
N LYS A 231 41.32 -2.59 -3.48
CA LYS A 231 40.19 -2.30 -4.34
C LYS A 231 39.04 -1.79 -3.48
N HIS A 232 38.80 -0.48 -3.52
CA HIS A 232 37.82 0.17 -2.66
C HIS A 232 36.42 0.06 -3.29
N ALA A 233 35.57 -0.84 -2.80
CA ALA A 233 34.24 -1.10 -3.38
C ALA A 233 33.37 0.15 -3.50
N ALA A 234 33.31 0.98 -2.45
CA ALA A 234 32.52 2.20 -2.49
C ALA A 234 33.02 3.20 -3.57
N ARG A 235 34.33 3.29 -3.78
CA ARG A 235 34.88 4.14 -4.86
C ARG A 235 34.47 3.61 -6.25
N ILE A 236 34.54 2.28 -6.44
CA ILE A 236 34.10 1.65 -7.70
C ILE A 236 32.60 1.89 -7.91
N ALA A 237 31.78 1.82 -6.86
CA ALA A 237 30.36 2.11 -6.95
C ALA A 237 30.10 3.58 -7.31
N MET A 238 30.89 4.54 -6.76
CA MET A 238 30.81 5.95 -7.14
C MET A 238 31.22 6.18 -8.60
N GLU A 239 32.27 5.51 -9.07
CA GLU A 239 32.70 5.54 -10.47
C GLU A 239 31.61 5.00 -11.40
N PHE A 240 30.98 3.88 -11.03
CA PHE A 240 29.83 3.32 -11.74
C PHE A 240 28.68 4.33 -11.84
N ASN A 241 28.29 4.94 -10.70
CA ASN A 241 27.24 5.98 -10.69
C ASN A 241 27.61 7.18 -11.59
N ALA A 242 28.89 7.57 -11.65
CA ALA A 242 29.34 8.68 -12.48
C ALA A 242 29.34 8.36 -14.00
N MET A 243 29.25 7.09 -14.37
CA MET A 243 29.13 6.65 -15.77
C MET A 243 27.69 6.69 -16.30
N LEU A 244 26.71 6.77 -15.38
CA LEU A 244 25.30 6.83 -15.77
C LEU A 244 24.94 8.25 -16.25
N PRO A 245 24.06 8.39 -17.27
CA PRO A 245 23.69 9.70 -17.82
C PRO A 245 23.04 10.59 -16.77
N VAL A 246 23.60 11.75 -16.49
CA VAL A 246 23.10 12.66 -15.46
C VAL A 246 21.69 13.14 -15.77
N GLN A 247 21.37 13.37 -17.03
CA GLN A 247 20.08 13.86 -17.50
C GLN A 247 18.93 12.83 -17.36
N GLU A 248 19.24 11.58 -17.04
CA GLU A 248 18.25 10.52 -16.81
C GLU A 248 18.03 10.24 -15.33
N LYS A 249 18.41 11.16 -14.45
CA LYS A 249 18.10 11.08 -13.01
C LYS A 249 16.77 11.75 -12.72
N PRO A 250 16.02 11.32 -11.67
CA PRO A 250 14.70 11.87 -11.37
C PRO A 250 14.68 13.40 -11.21
N GLU A 251 15.75 13.97 -10.68
CA GLU A 251 15.88 15.43 -10.50
C GLU A 251 16.05 16.24 -11.79
N TYR A 252 16.18 15.58 -12.95
CA TYR A 252 16.36 16.19 -14.27
C TYR A 252 15.34 15.75 -15.31
N THR A 253 14.38 14.89 -14.93
CA THR A 253 13.35 14.35 -15.84
C THR A 253 11.98 14.91 -15.49
N GLU A 254 11.12 15.08 -16.51
CA GLU A 254 9.77 15.60 -16.37
C GLU A 254 8.75 14.74 -17.17
N GLY A 255 7.50 14.72 -16.73
CA GLY A 255 6.40 14.07 -17.44
C GLY A 255 6.66 12.58 -17.70
N TYR A 256 6.64 12.17 -18.97
CA TYR A 256 6.82 10.79 -19.41
C TYR A 256 8.28 10.40 -19.73
N GLU A 257 9.24 11.21 -19.35
CA GLU A 257 10.65 10.88 -19.53
C GLU A 257 11.06 9.73 -18.62
N GLY A 258 11.74 8.74 -19.18
CA GLY A 258 12.30 7.64 -18.40
C GLY A 258 13.48 8.10 -17.55
N PHE A 259 13.63 7.53 -16.37
CA PHE A 259 14.76 7.81 -15.48
C PHE A 259 15.33 6.54 -14.85
N TYR A 260 16.54 6.61 -14.33
CA TYR A 260 17.08 5.61 -13.43
C TYR A 260 17.30 6.19 -12.03
N HIS A 261 17.06 5.37 -11.02
CA HIS A 261 17.23 5.74 -9.62
C HIS A 261 18.11 4.71 -8.89
N LEU A 262 19.14 5.23 -8.20
CA LEU A 262 20.08 4.39 -7.44
C LEU A 262 19.63 4.31 -5.97
N THR A 263 18.54 3.66 -5.74
CA THR A 263 18.09 3.29 -4.39
C THR A 263 17.24 2.03 -4.45
N ALA A 264 16.77 1.55 -3.30
CA ALA A 264 15.85 0.45 -3.17
C ALA A 264 14.38 0.93 -3.16
N ILE A 265 14.01 1.94 -3.97
CA ILE A 265 12.63 2.43 -4.04
C ILE A 265 11.91 1.76 -5.21
N ARG A 266 10.69 1.32 -4.98
CA ARG A 266 9.74 0.85 -5.98
C ARG A 266 8.52 1.73 -5.93
N GLY A 267 7.90 1.94 -7.07
CA GLY A 267 6.61 2.57 -7.22
C GLY A 267 5.78 1.77 -8.21
N GLY A 268 4.50 1.68 -7.95
CA GLY A 268 3.55 0.92 -8.74
C GLY A 268 2.60 0.18 -7.81
N THR A 269 1.38 -0.08 -8.27
CA THR A 269 0.38 -0.81 -7.53
C THR A 269 0.09 -2.16 -8.19
N ASP A 270 -0.53 -3.07 -7.48
CA ASP A 270 -1.06 -4.33 -8.01
C ASP A 270 -1.95 -4.10 -9.24
N GLY A 271 -2.66 -2.96 -9.31
CA GLY A 271 -3.50 -2.56 -10.43
C GLY A 271 -2.76 -2.50 -11.76
N ALA A 272 -1.50 -2.06 -11.76
CA ALA A 272 -0.65 -2.06 -12.94
C ALA A 272 -0.46 -3.50 -13.48
N ARG A 273 -0.07 -4.42 -12.61
CA ARG A 273 0.16 -5.82 -12.96
C ARG A 273 -1.12 -6.53 -13.40
N LEU A 274 -2.21 -6.33 -12.67
CA LEU A 274 -3.53 -6.90 -12.99
C LEU A 274 -4.03 -6.43 -14.36
N SER A 275 -3.78 -5.17 -14.73
CA SER A 275 -4.11 -4.65 -16.07
C SER A 275 -3.39 -5.42 -17.18
N PHE A 276 -2.11 -5.76 -17.00
CA PHE A 276 -1.37 -6.62 -17.93
C PHE A 276 -1.89 -8.07 -17.96
N MET A 277 -2.51 -8.55 -16.87
CA MET A 277 -3.14 -9.87 -16.81
C MET A 277 -4.54 -9.90 -17.43
N GLY A 278 -5.00 -8.77 -17.97
CA GLY A 278 -6.29 -8.65 -18.67
C GLY A 278 -7.45 -8.16 -17.82
N LEU A 279 -7.20 -7.72 -16.60
CA LEU A 279 -8.19 -7.08 -15.72
C LEU A 279 -7.90 -5.58 -15.67
N PRO A 280 -8.63 -4.72 -16.41
CA PRO A 280 -8.44 -3.26 -16.32
C PRO A 280 -8.61 -2.81 -14.86
N CYS A 281 -7.57 -2.25 -14.27
CA CYS A 281 -7.53 -1.97 -12.84
C CYS A 281 -6.77 -0.66 -12.54
N PRO A 282 -7.43 0.51 -12.67
CA PRO A 282 -6.88 1.77 -12.19
C PRO A 282 -6.83 1.82 -10.67
N ASN A 283 -5.98 2.69 -10.13
CA ASN A 283 -5.79 2.89 -8.70
C ASN A 283 -6.59 4.09 -8.19
N LEU A 284 -7.10 3.99 -6.96
CA LEU A 284 -7.80 5.04 -6.22
C LEU A 284 -7.06 5.33 -4.92
N GLY A 285 -6.83 6.60 -4.62
CA GLY A 285 -6.17 7.01 -3.38
C GLY A 285 -7.07 6.85 -2.14
N THR A 286 -6.47 6.47 -1.00
CA THR A 286 -7.15 6.14 0.26
C THR A 286 -7.26 7.30 1.25
N GLY A 287 -6.58 8.42 1.02
CA GLY A 287 -6.47 9.52 1.99
C GLY A 287 -5.38 9.33 3.05
N GLY A 288 -4.48 8.39 2.84
CA GLY A 288 -3.21 8.25 3.56
C GLY A 288 -2.15 9.22 3.02
N ALA A 289 -1.09 9.44 3.78
CA ALA A 289 0.06 10.25 3.35
C ALA A 289 1.34 9.84 4.10
N ASN A 290 2.49 10.20 3.50
CA ASN A 290 3.82 9.91 4.01
C ASN A 290 4.08 8.40 4.17
N CYS A 291 3.54 7.60 3.26
CA CYS A 291 3.72 6.14 3.24
C CYS A 291 5.20 5.73 3.32
N HIS A 292 5.46 4.49 3.74
CA HIS A 292 6.79 3.90 3.84
C HIS A 292 7.71 4.56 4.89
N GLY A 293 7.16 5.29 5.86
CA GLY A 293 7.95 5.98 6.87
C GLY A 293 7.30 6.12 8.24
N ILE A 294 8.09 6.63 9.19
CA ILE A 294 7.63 6.86 10.58
C ILE A 294 6.69 8.06 10.72
N TYR A 295 6.51 8.84 9.67
CA TYR A 295 5.66 10.03 9.60
C TYR A 295 4.33 9.78 8.89
N GLU A 296 4.06 8.53 8.58
CA GLU A 296 2.82 8.09 7.93
C GLU A 296 1.59 8.42 8.76
N TYR A 297 0.53 8.88 8.10
CA TYR A 297 -0.77 9.13 8.72
C TYR A 297 -1.93 8.85 7.78
N ALA A 298 -3.12 8.61 8.33
CA ALA A 298 -4.37 8.55 7.59
C ALA A 298 -5.38 9.53 8.19
N ALA A 299 -6.12 10.25 7.33
CA ALA A 299 -7.17 11.15 7.75
C ALA A 299 -8.52 10.43 7.75
N VAL A 300 -9.16 10.32 8.92
CA VAL A 300 -10.40 9.54 9.09
C VAL A 300 -11.52 10.05 8.18
N GLU A 301 -11.68 11.37 8.05
CA GLU A 301 -12.71 11.99 7.21
C GLU A 301 -12.46 11.73 5.70
N ASP A 302 -11.19 11.61 5.28
CA ASP A 302 -10.85 11.27 3.90
C ASP A 302 -11.15 9.80 3.61
N MET A 303 -10.79 8.90 4.53
CA MET A 303 -11.17 7.48 4.45
C MET A 303 -12.70 7.30 4.42
N GLU A 304 -13.46 8.03 5.26
CA GLU A 304 -14.93 7.99 5.28
C GLU A 304 -15.50 8.45 3.93
N LYS A 305 -14.91 9.49 3.33
CA LYS A 305 -15.29 9.97 2.01
C LYS A 305 -14.92 8.98 0.91
N MET A 306 -13.82 8.25 1.03
CA MET A 306 -13.45 7.21 0.09
C MET A 306 -14.48 6.08 0.08
N VAL A 307 -14.98 5.66 1.22
CA VAL A 307 -16.09 4.70 1.28
C VAL A 307 -17.33 5.20 0.53
N ASP A 308 -17.64 6.51 0.62
CA ASP A 308 -18.75 7.08 -0.12
C ASP A 308 -18.48 7.09 -1.65
N ILE A 309 -17.25 7.37 -2.09
CA ILE A 309 -16.83 7.27 -3.48
C ILE A 309 -16.95 5.81 -3.98
N LEU A 310 -16.48 4.84 -3.21
CA LEU A 310 -16.61 3.43 -3.56
C LEU A 310 -18.08 3.00 -3.65
N LEU A 311 -18.95 3.50 -2.78
CA LEU A 311 -20.41 3.29 -2.87
C LEU A 311 -20.98 3.87 -4.16
N ASP A 312 -20.54 5.04 -4.59
CA ASP A 312 -21.01 5.64 -5.85
C ASP A 312 -20.50 4.87 -7.07
N ILE A 313 -19.28 4.34 -7.02
CA ILE A 313 -18.72 3.48 -8.09
C ILE A 313 -19.52 2.18 -8.26
N VAL A 314 -19.91 1.52 -7.19
CA VAL A 314 -20.62 0.23 -7.27
C VAL A 314 -22.13 0.38 -7.51
N ARG A 315 -22.70 1.57 -7.35
CA ARG A 315 -24.13 1.83 -7.62
C ARG A 315 -24.46 1.69 -9.11
N ALA A 316 -25.58 1.00 -9.37
CA ALA A 316 -26.14 0.78 -10.71
C ALA A 316 -27.29 1.74 -11.04
#